data_cf7999b81d5dd78c63f516f55dd4e56a
#
_entry.id   cf7999b81d5dd78c63f516f55dd4e56a
#
_cell.length_a   1.000
_cell.length_b   1.000
_cell.length_c   1.000
_cell.angle_alpha   90.00
_cell.angle_beta   90.00
_cell.angle_gamma   90.00
#
_symmetry.space_group_name_H-M   'P 1'
#
loop_
_entity.id
_entity.type
_entity.pdbx_description
1 polymer ?
#
loop_
_entity_poly.entity_id
_entity_poly.type
_entity_poly.pdbx_seq_one_letter_code
_entity_poly.pdbx_strand_id
1 'polypeptide(L)'
;ETLTFFGIKPTMTVVELSPGGGWYTEILAPYLRDKGKLIAAGESPESANAGARRYADNFTKKLASDAAVFGKVQRGLFEPPRAYNIAPAGSADMVLTFRNLHNWIGAGDDKVKEIFTKVHETLKPGGVFGVVDHRLPASRPAADNGYVHEAYVIKMAESVGFKLAAKSEVNANPKDTANHAKGVLALPPTLANKEVDREKYMAIGESDRMTLKFVKP
;
A
#
# COMPACT_ATOMS: atom_id res chain seq x y z
N GLU A 1 1.43 5.87 14.76
CA GLU A 1 2.28 6.97 14.22
C GLU A 1 2.06 7.15 12.72
N THR A 2 2.14 6.10 11.87
CA THR A 2 1.98 6.20 10.40
C THR A 2 0.64 6.83 9.99
N LEU A 3 -0.48 6.35 10.52
CA LEU A 3 -1.81 6.89 10.20
C LEU A 3 -2.00 8.31 10.72
N THR A 4 -1.41 8.64 11.88
CA THR A 4 -1.39 9.99 12.44
C THR A 4 -0.61 10.95 11.53
N PHE A 5 0.54 10.52 11.01
CA PHE A 5 1.32 11.29 10.04
C PHE A 5 0.51 11.60 8.78
N PHE A 6 -0.25 10.66 8.26
CA PHE A 6 -1.12 10.91 7.12
C PHE A 6 -2.27 11.86 7.45
N GLY A 7 -2.62 12.02 8.73
CA GLY A 7 -3.67 12.92 9.20
C GLY A 7 -5.06 12.29 9.13
N ILE A 8 -5.15 10.97 9.34
CA ILE A 8 -6.44 10.26 9.35
C ILE A 8 -7.38 10.82 10.43
N LYS A 9 -8.67 10.91 10.10
CA LYS A 9 -9.74 11.28 11.03
C LYS A 9 -10.87 10.27 10.97
N PRO A 10 -11.58 10.01 12.09
CA PRO A 10 -12.64 9.00 12.13
C PRO A 10 -13.86 9.32 11.25
N THR A 11 -13.97 10.53 10.73
CA THR A 11 -15.05 11.00 9.85
C THR A 11 -14.75 10.85 8.36
N MET A 12 -13.53 10.44 8.00
CA MET A 12 -13.08 10.37 6.61
C MET A 12 -13.65 9.17 5.85
N THR A 13 -13.78 9.33 4.54
CA THR A 13 -13.84 8.22 3.59
C THR A 13 -12.42 7.84 3.20
N VAL A 14 -11.98 6.68 3.62
CA VAL A 14 -10.63 6.16 3.39
C VAL A 14 -10.69 4.95 2.47
N VAL A 15 -9.80 4.90 1.49
CA VAL A 15 -9.57 3.75 0.63
C VAL A 15 -8.25 3.09 1.03
N GLU A 16 -8.27 1.79 1.26
CA GLU A 16 -7.09 0.94 1.39
C GLU A 16 -6.91 0.15 0.08
N LEU A 17 -5.79 0.37 -0.61
CA LEU A 17 -5.45 -0.34 -1.85
C LEU A 17 -4.71 -1.64 -1.55
N SER A 18 -5.12 -2.73 -2.19
CA SER A 18 -4.52 -4.06 -2.05
C SER A 18 -4.33 -4.46 -0.58
N PRO A 19 -5.40 -4.63 0.19
CA PRO A 19 -5.35 -4.89 1.65
C PRO A 19 -4.63 -6.19 2.01
N GLY A 20 -4.38 -7.08 1.06
CA GLY A 20 -3.73 -8.37 1.28
C GLY A 20 -4.46 -9.20 2.32
N GLY A 21 -3.77 -9.59 3.41
CA GLY A 21 -4.37 -10.30 4.54
C GLY A 21 -5.20 -9.43 5.48
N GLY A 22 -5.34 -8.12 5.23
CA GLY A 22 -6.18 -7.21 6.00
C GLY A 22 -5.55 -6.68 7.28
N TRP A 23 -4.22 -6.61 7.38
CA TRP A 23 -3.55 -6.12 8.60
C TRP A 23 -3.93 -4.67 8.92
N TYR A 24 -3.83 -3.75 7.94
CA TYR A 24 -4.30 -2.38 8.15
C TYR A 24 -5.83 -2.28 8.21
N THR A 25 -6.55 -3.16 7.51
CA THR A 25 -8.02 -3.24 7.59
C THR A 25 -8.48 -3.49 9.03
N GLU A 26 -7.76 -4.31 9.82
CA GLU A 26 -8.06 -4.54 11.25
C GLU A 26 -8.00 -3.27 12.09
N ILE A 27 -7.18 -2.30 11.70
CA ILE A 27 -7.03 -1.01 12.37
C ILE A 27 -8.04 0.00 11.83
N LEU A 28 -8.15 0.09 10.50
CA LEU A 28 -8.97 1.09 9.82
C LEU A 28 -10.47 0.83 9.96
N ALA A 29 -10.89 -0.43 9.94
CA ALA A 29 -12.31 -0.78 10.00
C ALA A 29 -12.96 -0.31 11.31
N PRO A 30 -12.47 -0.64 12.52
CA PRO A 30 -13.07 -0.16 13.76
C PRO A 30 -12.90 1.36 13.92
N TYR A 31 -11.78 1.94 13.46
CA TYR A 31 -11.52 3.38 13.59
C TYR A 31 -12.54 4.23 12.81
N LEU A 32 -12.93 3.78 11.62
CA LEU A 32 -13.83 4.51 10.72
C LEU A 32 -15.29 4.10 10.86
N ARG A 33 -15.58 3.02 11.61
CA ARG A 33 -16.87 2.33 11.66
C ARG A 33 -18.06 3.24 11.89
N ASP A 34 -17.97 4.16 12.84
CA ASP A 34 -19.15 4.87 13.35
C ASP A 34 -19.39 6.21 12.66
N LYS A 35 -18.35 6.88 12.18
CA LYS A 35 -18.43 8.24 11.66
C LYS A 35 -17.85 8.39 10.26
N GLY A 36 -17.07 7.43 9.80
CA GLY A 36 -16.40 7.44 8.51
C GLY A 36 -16.81 6.27 7.63
N LYS A 37 -15.97 5.99 6.65
CA LYS A 37 -16.16 4.89 5.69
C LYS A 37 -14.81 4.30 5.31
N LEU A 38 -14.70 2.98 5.33
CA LEU A 38 -13.58 2.24 4.78
C LEU A 38 -14.01 1.52 3.49
N ILE A 39 -13.26 1.76 2.41
CA ILE A 39 -13.37 1.03 1.16
C ILE A 39 -12.07 0.25 0.99
N ALA A 40 -12.15 -1.07 1.03
CA ALA A 40 -11.02 -1.95 0.77
C ALA A 40 -11.03 -2.35 -0.71
N ALA A 41 -10.14 -1.73 -1.48
CA ALA A 41 -10.05 -1.95 -2.92
C ALA A 41 -8.96 -2.98 -3.22
N GLY A 42 -9.37 -4.13 -3.70
CA GLY A 42 -8.49 -5.27 -3.98
C GLY A 42 -8.97 -6.08 -5.19
N GLU A 43 -8.45 -7.27 -5.32
CA GLU A 43 -8.72 -8.19 -6.41
C GLU A 43 -10.18 -8.64 -6.42
N SER A 44 -10.66 -9.04 -7.61
CA SER A 44 -12.01 -9.58 -7.81
C SER A 44 -12.06 -11.08 -7.52
N PRO A 45 -13.12 -11.57 -6.83
CA PRO A 45 -13.42 -13.00 -6.76
C PRO A 45 -13.68 -13.63 -8.14
N GLU A 46 -14.03 -12.81 -9.13
CA GLU A 46 -14.31 -13.22 -10.51
C GLU A 46 -13.13 -13.00 -11.45
N SER A 47 -11.95 -12.65 -10.91
CA SER A 47 -10.75 -12.41 -11.72
C SER A 47 -10.40 -13.63 -12.58
N ALA A 48 -9.98 -13.38 -13.82
CA ALA A 48 -9.44 -14.42 -14.69
C ALA A 48 -8.15 -15.04 -14.12
N ASN A 49 -7.44 -14.32 -13.24
CA ASN A 49 -6.22 -14.77 -12.59
C ASN A 49 -6.52 -15.57 -11.31
N ALA A 50 -6.11 -16.85 -11.27
CA ALA A 50 -6.36 -17.73 -10.13
C ALA A 50 -5.72 -17.23 -8.82
N GLY A 51 -4.54 -16.60 -8.90
CA GLY A 51 -3.88 -15.99 -7.73
C GLY A 51 -4.70 -14.82 -7.17
N ALA A 52 -5.18 -13.94 -8.05
CA ALA A 52 -6.03 -12.81 -7.66
C ALA A 52 -7.34 -13.31 -7.01
N ARG A 53 -8.00 -14.32 -7.60
CA ARG A 53 -9.19 -14.92 -6.97
C ARG A 53 -8.91 -15.43 -5.57
N ARG A 54 -7.78 -16.11 -5.37
CA ARG A 54 -7.41 -16.62 -4.05
C ARG A 54 -7.21 -15.51 -3.02
N TYR A 55 -6.58 -14.39 -3.42
CA TYR A 55 -6.46 -13.21 -2.54
C TYR A 55 -7.83 -12.63 -2.21
N ALA A 56 -8.69 -12.44 -3.21
CA ALA A 56 -10.04 -11.94 -3.02
C ALA A 56 -10.89 -12.83 -2.10
N ASP A 57 -10.81 -14.16 -2.26
CA ASP A 57 -11.51 -15.14 -1.43
C ASP A 57 -11.02 -15.12 0.02
N ASN A 58 -9.71 -15.06 0.23
CA ASN A 58 -9.12 -14.98 1.56
C ASN A 58 -9.54 -13.68 2.27
N PHE A 59 -9.52 -12.57 1.55
CA PHE A 59 -9.97 -11.29 2.11
C PHE A 59 -11.48 -11.29 2.40
N THR A 60 -12.30 -11.91 1.56
CA THR A 60 -13.74 -12.10 1.79
C THR A 60 -13.96 -12.90 3.08
N LYS A 61 -13.23 -13.99 3.30
CA LYS A 61 -13.28 -14.77 4.55
C LYS A 61 -12.85 -13.93 5.75
N LYS A 62 -11.83 -13.09 5.60
CA LYS A 62 -11.39 -12.16 6.64
C LYS A 62 -12.52 -11.21 7.04
N LEU A 63 -13.18 -10.57 6.09
CA LEU A 63 -14.27 -9.65 6.38
C LEU A 63 -15.47 -10.36 7.03
N ALA A 64 -15.73 -11.60 6.66
CA ALA A 64 -16.81 -12.41 7.24
C ALA A 64 -16.49 -12.95 8.64
N SER A 65 -15.23 -12.95 9.07
CA SER A 65 -14.79 -13.55 10.33
C SER A 65 -15.30 -12.80 11.57
N ASP A 66 -15.57 -11.49 11.44
CA ASP A 66 -16.08 -10.65 12.52
C ASP A 66 -16.92 -9.49 11.98
N ALA A 67 -18.25 -9.68 11.96
CA ALA A 67 -19.17 -8.65 11.48
C ALA A 67 -19.20 -7.41 12.40
N ALA A 68 -18.86 -7.55 13.68
CA ALA A 68 -18.79 -6.43 14.60
C ALA A 68 -17.64 -5.49 14.24
N VAL A 69 -16.54 -6.01 13.71
CA VAL A 69 -15.37 -5.22 13.25
C VAL A 69 -15.51 -4.82 11.79
N PHE A 70 -15.81 -5.77 10.90
CA PHE A 70 -15.66 -5.59 9.45
C PHE A 70 -16.99 -5.35 8.71
N GLY A 71 -18.14 -5.50 9.36
CA GLY A 71 -19.45 -5.52 8.69
C GLY A 71 -19.83 -4.24 7.92
N LYS A 72 -19.14 -3.13 8.15
CA LYS A 72 -19.33 -1.88 7.41
C LYS A 72 -18.26 -1.59 6.33
N VAL A 73 -17.27 -2.47 6.19
CA VAL A 73 -16.23 -2.33 5.17
C VAL A 73 -16.86 -2.55 3.79
N GLN A 74 -16.66 -1.60 2.90
CA GLN A 74 -17.07 -1.70 1.50
C GLN A 74 -15.93 -2.27 0.65
N ARG A 75 -16.29 -2.91 -0.46
CA ARG A 75 -15.33 -3.45 -1.42
C ARG A 75 -15.22 -2.52 -2.62
N GLY A 76 -14.00 -2.24 -3.05
CA GLY A 76 -13.67 -1.67 -4.34
C GLY A 76 -12.88 -2.67 -5.18
N LEU A 77 -12.77 -2.41 -6.48
CA LEU A 77 -11.95 -3.21 -7.39
C LEU A 77 -10.62 -2.50 -7.67
N PHE A 78 -9.53 -3.17 -7.35
CA PHE A 78 -8.19 -2.70 -7.66
C PHE A 78 -7.32 -3.91 -8.00
N GLU A 79 -7.21 -4.20 -9.30
CA GLU A 79 -6.45 -5.33 -9.85
C GLU A 79 -5.54 -4.85 -10.98
N PRO A 80 -4.49 -4.08 -10.66
CA PRO A 80 -3.58 -3.59 -11.68
C PRO A 80 -2.84 -4.72 -12.39
N PRO A 81 -2.52 -4.60 -13.68
CA PRO A 81 -2.89 -3.48 -14.55
C PRO A 81 -4.23 -3.68 -15.29
N ARG A 82 -5.11 -4.57 -14.83
CA ARG A 82 -6.27 -5.08 -15.58
C ARG A 82 -7.58 -4.36 -15.32
N ALA A 83 -7.88 -4.06 -14.05
CA ALA A 83 -9.21 -3.55 -13.70
C ALA A 83 -9.18 -2.59 -12.51
N TYR A 84 -9.96 -1.51 -12.63
CA TYR A 84 -10.09 -0.49 -11.62
C TYR A 84 -11.53 -0.03 -11.48
N ASN A 85 -12.10 -0.17 -10.30
CA ASN A 85 -13.30 0.51 -9.83
C ASN A 85 -13.13 0.72 -8.31
N ILE A 86 -12.16 1.58 -7.96
CA ILE A 86 -11.65 1.76 -6.60
C ILE A 86 -12.77 2.30 -5.70
N ALA A 87 -13.33 3.44 -6.09
CA ALA A 87 -14.44 4.15 -5.45
C ALA A 87 -14.96 5.19 -6.44
N PRO A 88 -16.13 5.80 -6.21
CA PRO A 88 -16.62 6.89 -7.05
C PRO A 88 -15.59 8.04 -7.14
N ALA A 89 -15.48 8.66 -8.31
CA ALA A 89 -14.56 9.77 -8.52
C ALA A 89 -14.83 10.90 -7.53
N GLY A 90 -13.76 11.49 -6.98
CA GLY A 90 -13.84 12.59 -6.03
C GLY A 90 -14.58 12.26 -4.72
N SER A 91 -14.61 10.99 -4.31
CA SER A 91 -15.35 10.58 -3.10
C SER A 91 -14.48 10.34 -1.87
N ALA A 92 -13.19 10.06 -2.04
CA ALA A 92 -12.30 9.72 -0.94
C ALA A 92 -11.57 10.94 -0.38
N ASP A 93 -11.48 11.01 0.95
CA ASP A 93 -10.63 11.97 1.66
C ASP A 93 -9.17 11.50 1.70
N MET A 94 -8.97 10.18 1.70
CA MET A 94 -7.66 9.58 1.80
C MET A 94 -7.62 8.24 1.05
N VAL A 95 -6.53 7.99 0.33
CA VAL A 95 -6.18 6.69 -0.26
C VAL A 95 -4.84 6.25 0.31
N LEU A 96 -4.77 5.02 0.79
CA LEU A 96 -3.58 4.45 1.44
C LEU A 96 -3.11 3.20 0.72
N THR A 97 -1.80 3.03 0.61
CA THR A 97 -1.17 1.80 0.15
C THR A 97 0.04 1.45 1.01
N PHE A 98 0.16 0.18 1.36
CA PHE A 98 1.18 -0.32 2.27
C PHE A 98 1.92 -1.51 1.67
N ARG A 99 3.15 -1.31 1.20
CA ARG A 99 4.02 -2.35 0.64
C ARG A 99 3.45 -3.06 -0.58
N ASN A 100 2.89 -2.29 -1.51
CA ASN A 100 2.30 -2.81 -2.75
C ASN A 100 2.95 -2.24 -4.01
N LEU A 101 3.47 -1.01 -3.92
CA LEU A 101 3.95 -0.28 -5.10
C LEU A 101 5.06 -1.03 -5.83
N HIS A 102 5.97 -1.68 -5.09
CA HIS A 102 7.03 -2.50 -5.66
C HIS A 102 6.51 -3.62 -6.58
N ASN A 103 5.28 -4.10 -6.35
CA ASN A 103 4.64 -5.10 -7.22
C ASN A 103 4.10 -4.50 -8.53
N TRP A 104 3.88 -3.18 -8.60
CA TRP A 104 3.30 -2.51 -9.77
C TRP A 104 4.37 -2.01 -10.74
N ILE A 105 5.56 -1.73 -10.26
CA ILE A 105 6.67 -1.15 -11.05
C ILE A 105 7.07 -2.05 -12.21
N GLY A 106 7.05 -3.37 -12.02
CA GLY A 106 7.38 -4.34 -13.06
C GLY A 106 6.49 -4.26 -14.31
N ALA A 107 5.31 -3.63 -14.21
CA ALA A 107 4.44 -3.39 -15.35
C ALA A 107 4.84 -2.19 -16.22
N GLY A 108 5.83 -1.41 -15.77
CA GLY A 108 6.38 -0.24 -16.48
C GLY A 108 5.76 1.09 -16.04
N ASP A 109 6.47 2.18 -16.36
CA ASP A 109 6.13 3.55 -15.91
C ASP A 109 4.72 3.98 -16.32
N ASP A 110 4.28 3.63 -17.54
CA ASP A 110 2.96 4.01 -18.02
C ASP A 110 1.85 3.37 -17.18
N LYS A 111 2.06 2.14 -16.70
CA LYS A 111 1.10 1.46 -15.83
C LYS A 111 1.13 2.03 -14.41
N VAL A 112 2.28 2.40 -13.90
CA VAL A 112 2.36 3.11 -12.60
C VAL A 112 1.64 4.45 -12.67
N LYS A 113 1.82 5.21 -13.76
CA LYS A 113 1.08 6.47 -14.00
C LYS A 113 -0.42 6.23 -14.09
N GLU A 114 -0.85 5.19 -14.81
CA GLU A 114 -2.27 4.81 -14.89
C GLU A 114 -2.86 4.55 -13.50
N ILE A 115 -2.18 3.76 -12.67
CA ILE A 115 -2.57 3.47 -11.29
C ILE A 115 -2.68 4.77 -10.49
N PHE A 116 -1.66 5.63 -10.52
CA PHE A 116 -1.66 6.88 -9.76
C PHE A 116 -2.72 7.86 -10.26
N THR A 117 -3.01 7.86 -11.57
CA THR A 117 -4.14 8.62 -12.14
C THR A 117 -5.47 8.14 -11.56
N LYS A 118 -5.70 6.82 -11.47
CA LYS A 118 -6.91 6.26 -10.85
C LYS A 118 -7.05 6.64 -9.37
N VAL A 119 -5.95 6.65 -8.65
CA VAL A 119 -5.93 7.14 -7.26
C VAL A 119 -6.27 8.63 -7.20
N HIS A 120 -5.66 9.44 -8.07
CA HIS A 120 -5.93 10.88 -8.15
C HIS A 120 -7.41 11.18 -8.49
N GLU A 121 -8.00 10.45 -9.44
CA GLU A 121 -9.41 10.57 -9.80
C GLU A 121 -10.33 10.24 -8.61
N THR A 122 -9.98 9.26 -7.79
CA THR A 122 -10.75 8.80 -6.63
C THR A 122 -10.78 9.84 -5.50
N LEU A 123 -9.72 10.62 -5.34
CA LEU A 123 -9.57 11.60 -4.27
C LEU A 123 -10.35 12.89 -4.54
N LYS A 124 -10.91 13.46 -3.47
CA LYS A 124 -11.38 14.86 -3.46
C LYS A 124 -10.22 15.84 -3.66
N PRO A 125 -10.45 17.07 -4.15
CA PRO A 125 -9.48 18.15 -3.99
C PRO A 125 -9.07 18.31 -2.52
N GLY A 126 -7.78 18.45 -2.24
CA GLY A 126 -7.22 18.43 -0.88
C GLY A 126 -7.07 17.03 -0.27
N GLY A 127 -7.52 15.99 -0.94
CA GLY A 127 -7.39 14.60 -0.47
C GLY A 127 -5.95 14.11 -0.43
N VAL A 128 -5.68 13.15 0.45
CA VAL A 128 -4.35 12.61 0.73
C VAL A 128 -4.14 11.26 0.07
N PHE A 129 -3.01 11.09 -0.61
CA PHE A 129 -2.47 9.78 -1.00
C PHE A 129 -1.29 9.44 -0.10
N GLY A 130 -1.46 8.44 0.77
CA GLY A 130 -0.43 7.95 1.69
C GLY A 130 0.23 6.68 1.15
N VAL A 131 1.56 6.72 1.03
CA VAL A 131 2.36 5.61 0.51
C VAL A 131 3.38 5.17 1.55
N VAL A 132 3.38 3.88 1.88
CA VAL A 132 4.45 3.22 2.62
C VAL A 132 4.98 2.08 1.75
N ASP A 133 6.28 2.10 1.44
CA ASP A 133 6.90 0.98 0.71
C ASP A 133 8.39 0.81 1.06
N HIS A 134 8.95 -0.33 0.70
CA HIS A 134 10.35 -0.70 0.94
C HIS A 134 11.29 0.25 0.20
N ARG A 135 12.13 0.95 0.94
CA ARG A 135 12.99 2.02 0.41
C ARG A 135 14.34 1.48 -0.06
N LEU A 136 14.64 1.69 -1.34
CA LEU A 136 15.98 1.46 -1.89
C LEU A 136 16.86 2.68 -1.62
N PRO A 137 18.04 2.52 -1.00
CA PRO A 137 19.00 3.62 -0.85
C PRO A 137 19.35 4.24 -2.21
N ALA A 138 19.43 5.58 -2.26
CA ALA A 138 19.70 6.33 -3.51
C ALA A 138 21.01 5.94 -4.19
N SER A 139 21.99 5.44 -3.44
CA SER A 139 23.30 5.00 -3.94
C SER A 139 23.27 3.63 -4.63
N ARG A 140 22.16 2.88 -4.55
CA ARG A 140 22.06 1.55 -5.16
C ARG A 140 21.33 1.60 -6.48
N PRO A 141 21.71 0.78 -7.46
CA PRO A 141 20.96 0.66 -8.70
C PRO A 141 19.60 0.00 -8.44
N ALA A 142 18.58 0.41 -9.21
CA ALA A 142 17.28 -0.26 -9.19
C ALA A 142 17.43 -1.73 -9.59
N ALA A 143 16.71 -2.62 -8.92
CA ALA A 143 16.70 -4.05 -9.19
C ALA A 143 15.34 -4.64 -8.82
N ASP A 144 14.99 -5.77 -9.42
CA ASP A 144 13.78 -6.54 -9.05
C ASP A 144 14.04 -7.33 -7.76
N ASN A 145 14.01 -6.62 -6.65
CA ASN A 145 14.31 -7.14 -5.31
C ASN A 145 13.32 -6.69 -4.24
N GLY A 146 12.20 -6.08 -4.65
CA GLY A 146 11.14 -5.59 -3.77
C GLY A 146 11.40 -4.22 -3.14
N TYR A 147 12.52 -3.57 -3.45
CA TYR A 147 12.83 -2.22 -2.99
C TYR A 147 12.62 -1.18 -4.09
N VAL A 148 12.21 0.02 -3.70
CA VAL A 148 11.89 1.12 -4.62
C VAL A 148 12.61 2.40 -4.20
N HIS A 149 13.13 3.15 -5.19
CA HIS A 149 13.67 4.49 -4.93
C HIS A 149 12.55 5.47 -4.56
N GLU A 150 12.72 6.16 -3.44
CA GLU A 150 11.80 7.23 -3.01
C GLU A 150 11.61 8.29 -4.10
N ALA A 151 12.70 8.72 -4.75
CA ALA A 151 12.67 9.69 -5.82
C ALA A 151 11.81 9.24 -7.03
N TYR A 152 11.80 7.94 -7.33
CA TYR A 152 10.95 7.38 -8.38
C TYR A 152 9.47 7.54 -8.04
N VAL A 153 9.09 7.19 -6.81
CA VAL A 153 7.69 7.31 -6.35
C VAL A 153 7.21 8.75 -6.42
N ILE A 154 8.03 9.69 -5.93
CA ILE A 154 7.73 11.12 -5.97
C ILE A 154 7.53 11.59 -7.41
N LYS A 155 8.47 11.28 -8.30
CA LYS A 155 8.40 11.63 -9.73
C LYS A 155 7.11 11.10 -10.38
N MET A 156 6.76 9.85 -10.13
CA MET A 156 5.54 9.24 -10.70
C MET A 156 4.28 9.93 -10.18
N ALA A 157 4.19 10.19 -8.87
CA ALA A 157 3.04 10.86 -8.27
C ALA A 157 2.89 12.30 -8.80
N GLU A 158 3.98 13.07 -8.87
CA GLU A 158 3.96 14.42 -9.40
C GLU A 158 3.59 14.48 -10.89
N SER A 159 3.99 13.46 -11.66
CA SER A 159 3.68 13.40 -13.11
C SER A 159 2.18 13.29 -13.42
N VAL A 160 1.36 12.89 -12.44
CA VAL A 160 -0.10 12.78 -12.58
C VAL A 160 -0.85 13.84 -11.76
N GLY A 161 -0.15 14.86 -11.24
CA GLY A 161 -0.76 16.03 -10.61
C GLY A 161 -0.75 16.04 -9.09
N PHE A 162 -0.23 15.03 -8.42
CA PHE A 162 -0.01 15.09 -6.97
C PHE A 162 1.08 16.09 -6.59
N LYS A 163 1.01 16.59 -5.35
CA LYS A 163 2.10 17.35 -4.72
C LYS A 163 2.61 16.58 -3.51
N LEU A 164 3.93 16.44 -3.38
CA LEU A 164 4.53 15.91 -2.16
C LEU A 164 4.32 16.92 -1.03
N ALA A 165 3.55 16.55 -0.01
CA ALA A 165 3.26 17.40 1.14
C ALA A 165 4.25 17.19 2.30
N ALA A 166 4.62 15.93 2.57
CA ALA A 166 5.54 15.59 3.65
C ALA A 166 6.15 14.20 3.46
N LYS A 167 7.28 13.96 4.15
CA LYS A 167 7.92 12.65 4.32
C LYS A 167 8.11 12.37 5.79
N SER A 168 8.13 11.10 6.19
CA SER A 168 8.39 10.68 7.56
C SER A 168 9.33 9.49 7.62
N GLU A 169 10.17 9.48 8.63
CA GLU A 169 11.07 8.36 8.95
C GLU A 169 10.45 7.38 9.99
N VAL A 170 9.16 7.48 10.26
CA VAL A 170 8.45 6.65 11.25
C VAL A 170 8.55 5.14 10.98
N ASN A 171 8.74 4.76 9.72
CA ASN A 171 8.93 3.37 9.28
C ASN A 171 10.36 3.09 8.80
N ALA A 172 11.32 3.96 9.11
CA ALA A 172 12.72 3.78 8.75
C ALA A 172 13.38 2.67 9.58
N ASN A 173 14.24 1.90 8.94
CA ASN A 173 15.12 0.95 9.61
C ASN A 173 16.55 1.05 9.07
N PRO A 174 17.45 1.80 9.73
CA PRO A 174 18.82 1.99 9.27
C PRO A 174 19.67 0.71 9.29
N LYS A 175 19.21 -0.38 9.91
CA LYS A 175 19.88 -1.68 9.86
C LYS A 175 19.67 -2.41 8.54
N ASP A 176 18.63 -2.04 7.79
CA ASP A 176 18.35 -2.65 6.50
C ASP A 176 19.20 -1.99 5.40
N THR A 177 20.15 -2.76 4.89
CA THR A 177 21.09 -2.32 3.85
C THR A 177 20.56 -2.55 2.42
N ALA A 178 19.38 -3.15 2.27
CA ALA A 178 18.71 -3.45 1.00
C ALA A 178 19.60 -4.20 -0.02
N ASN A 179 20.50 -5.07 0.44
CA ASN A 179 21.44 -5.85 -0.41
C ASN A 179 21.37 -7.35 -0.16
N HIS A 180 20.24 -7.82 0.30
CA HIS A 180 20.01 -9.21 0.68
C HIS A 180 19.83 -10.09 -0.57
N ALA A 181 20.31 -11.35 -0.49
CA ALA A 181 20.32 -12.29 -1.62
C ALA A 181 18.92 -12.55 -2.24
N LYS A 182 17.85 -12.46 -1.42
CA LYS A 182 16.45 -12.57 -1.88
C LYS A 182 15.69 -11.25 -1.74
N GLY A 183 16.41 -10.13 -1.84
CA GLY A 183 15.82 -8.81 -1.67
C GLY A 183 15.08 -8.68 -0.34
N VAL A 184 13.99 -7.92 -0.34
CA VAL A 184 13.17 -7.68 0.84
C VAL A 184 12.60 -8.96 1.48
N LEU A 185 12.40 -10.02 0.70
CA LEU A 185 11.87 -11.29 1.19
C LEU A 185 12.83 -12.04 2.12
N ALA A 186 14.12 -11.67 2.17
CA ALA A 186 15.06 -12.21 3.15
C ALA A 186 14.73 -11.80 4.58
N LEU A 187 14.07 -10.65 4.76
CA LEU A 187 13.72 -10.07 6.04
C LEU A 187 12.41 -10.61 6.63
N PRO A 188 12.17 -10.42 7.95
CA PRO A 188 10.86 -10.67 8.53
C PRO A 188 9.73 -9.87 7.85
N PRO A 189 8.51 -10.40 7.81
CA PRO A 189 8.10 -11.70 8.35
C PRO A 189 8.37 -12.89 7.43
N THR A 190 8.83 -12.68 6.19
CA THR A 190 8.92 -13.72 5.16
C THR A 190 10.07 -14.68 5.43
N LEU A 191 11.28 -14.18 5.77
CA LEU A 191 12.48 -14.99 6.03
C LEU A 191 12.71 -16.06 4.95
N ALA A 192 12.69 -15.63 3.66
CA ALA A 192 12.73 -16.53 2.51
C ALA A 192 14.01 -17.38 2.42
N ASN A 193 15.07 -17.03 3.15
CA ASN A 193 16.30 -17.83 3.28
C ASN A 193 16.16 -18.95 4.31
N LYS A 194 15.02 -19.07 5.00
CA LYS A 194 14.75 -20.08 6.04
C LYS A 194 15.79 -19.99 7.17
N GLU A 195 16.59 -21.07 7.35
CA GLU A 195 17.61 -21.13 8.39
C GLU A 195 18.94 -20.48 7.99
N VAL A 196 19.16 -20.17 6.70
CA VAL A 196 20.39 -19.53 6.24
C VAL A 196 20.43 -18.08 6.74
N ASP A 197 21.40 -17.75 7.57
CA ASP A 197 21.59 -16.41 8.17
C ASP A 197 20.36 -15.91 8.95
N ARG A 198 19.51 -16.81 9.47
CA ARG A 198 18.24 -16.46 10.11
C ARG A 198 18.41 -15.44 11.23
N GLU A 199 19.37 -15.66 12.12
CA GLU A 199 19.65 -14.75 13.24
C GLU A 199 20.03 -13.35 12.77
N LYS A 200 20.83 -13.25 11.70
CA LYS A 200 21.21 -11.99 11.08
C LYS A 200 19.97 -11.25 10.56
N TYR A 201 19.10 -11.92 9.81
CA TYR A 201 17.89 -11.28 9.27
C TYR A 201 16.89 -10.93 10.36
N MET A 202 16.76 -11.75 11.39
CA MET A 202 15.94 -11.41 12.57
C MET A 202 16.49 -10.20 13.32
N ALA A 203 17.82 -10.05 13.44
CA ALA A 203 18.46 -8.90 14.09
C ALA A 203 18.31 -7.60 13.29
N ILE A 204 18.22 -7.66 11.96
CA ILE A 204 17.88 -6.52 11.12
C ILE A 204 16.44 -6.10 11.38
N GLY A 205 15.50 -7.06 11.45
CA GLY A 205 14.09 -6.79 11.58
C GLY A 205 13.40 -6.56 10.23
N GLU A 206 12.30 -5.82 10.23
CA GLU A 206 11.60 -5.47 9.01
C GLU A 206 12.40 -4.49 8.13
N SER A 207 12.06 -4.42 6.84
CA SER A 207 12.74 -3.55 5.88
C SER A 207 12.67 -2.06 6.25
N ASP A 208 13.66 -1.32 5.77
CA ASP A 208 13.57 0.14 5.72
C ASP A 208 12.45 0.58 4.78
N ARG A 209 11.60 1.51 5.23
CA ARG A 209 10.42 1.94 4.47
C ARG A 209 10.32 3.45 4.39
N MET A 210 10.15 3.94 3.16
CA MET A 210 9.70 5.31 2.94
C MET A 210 8.26 5.47 3.43
N THR A 211 7.92 6.67 3.89
CA THR A 211 6.56 7.06 4.25
C THR A 211 6.29 8.42 3.64
N LEU A 212 5.47 8.45 2.58
CA LEU A 212 5.26 9.63 1.74
C LEU A 212 3.81 10.08 1.79
N LYS A 213 3.58 11.36 2.02
CA LYS A 213 2.27 11.99 2.01
C LYS A 213 2.16 12.91 0.81
N PHE A 214 1.30 12.55 -0.13
CA PHE A 214 0.94 13.38 -1.27
C PHE A 214 -0.44 14.00 -1.07
N VAL A 215 -0.68 15.14 -1.70
CA VAL A 215 -1.98 15.83 -1.71
C VAL A 215 -2.40 16.07 -3.15
N LYS A 216 -3.68 15.83 -3.45
CA LYS A 216 -4.33 16.29 -4.67
C LYS A 216 -4.66 17.78 -4.50
N PRO A 217 -4.11 18.67 -5.33
CA PRO A 217 -4.41 20.11 -5.26
C PRO A 217 -5.88 20.43 -5.43
#